data_6967c9ba0dd5bd499a41471db24df805
#
_entry.id   6967c9ba0dd5bd499a41471db24df805
#
_cell.length_a   1.000
_cell.length_b   1.000
_cell.length_c   1.000
_cell.angle_alpha   90.00
_cell.angle_beta   90.00
_cell.angle_gamma   90.00
#
_symmetry.space_group_name_H-M   'P 1'
#
loop_
_entity.id
_entity.type
_entity.pdbx_description
1 polymer ?
#
loop_
_entity_poly.entity_id
_entity_poly.type
_entity_poly.pdbx_seq_one_letter_code
_entity_poly.pdbx_strand_id
1 'polypeptide(L)'
;SSDLPPADIRQLRDLMRYRFKLTCFMSSEKNRLQNCLTVSNIQLASVVSDPFGKSSQRILDKILENPDDTSFDIEPLIHGSMKKKLPELELAIDGFITPEQAGKLKVIKKHFEDLESRKAELEKLILALASPYQQELDLILTAPSFKNKFTAIGIISEIGVNMEAFPSAKHLCSWAGLTPTNNESAGKKKSVRVSKAGCYIKPLLVQCANSVVKSEKHPEIRNRYLRLRKRRGHKKAIIAIARMLLTALYNILKNKEPYNAELYRKSDALPVNREITIEQAILIAQFQGYKIKSATE
;
A
#
# COMPACT_ATOMS: atom_id res chain seq x y z
N SER A 1 -20.67 27.62 3.61
CA SER A 1 -20.39 26.75 4.79
C SER A 1 -20.87 25.30 4.60
N SER A 2 -21.54 25.00 3.49
CA SER A 2 -22.09 23.66 3.19
C SER A 2 -21.08 22.62 2.67
N ASP A 3 -19.85 23.03 2.36
CA ASP A 3 -18.83 22.16 1.74
C ASP A 3 -17.92 21.44 2.73
N LEU A 4 -18.08 21.66 4.03
CA LEU A 4 -17.28 20.99 5.04
C LEU A 4 -17.88 19.63 5.40
N PRO A 5 -17.06 18.56 5.47
CA PRO A 5 -17.53 17.27 5.96
C PRO A 5 -18.16 17.39 7.37
N PRO A 6 -19.08 16.49 7.75
CA PRO A 6 -19.67 16.43 9.10
C PRO A 6 -18.58 16.45 10.19
N ALA A 7 -18.95 16.92 11.39
CA ALA A 7 -17.99 17.13 12.47
C ALA A 7 -17.29 15.82 12.90
N ASP A 8 -18.01 14.72 12.93
CA ASP A 8 -17.49 13.38 13.25
C ASP A 8 -16.50 12.86 12.19
N ILE A 9 -16.76 13.09 10.91
CA ILE A 9 -15.79 12.78 9.81
C ILE A 9 -14.51 13.62 9.94
N ARG A 10 -14.63 14.89 10.36
CA ARG A 10 -13.46 15.74 10.61
C ARG A 10 -12.65 15.26 11.82
N GLN A 11 -13.32 14.85 12.88
CA GLN A 11 -12.67 14.25 14.05
C GLN A 11 -12.01 12.92 13.68
N LEU A 12 -12.71 12.05 12.94
CA LEU A 12 -12.16 10.78 12.46
C LEU A 12 -10.92 11.00 11.60
N ARG A 13 -10.92 12.02 10.74
CA ARG A 13 -9.77 12.41 9.92
C ARG A 13 -8.58 12.83 10.79
N ASP A 14 -8.80 13.62 11.81
CA ASP A 14 -7.75 14.07 12.72
C ASP A 14 -7.11 12.87 13.43
N LEU A 15 -7.92 11.99 14.01
CA LEU A 15 -7.45 10.78 14.70
C LEU A 15 -6.68 9.84 13.72
N MET A 16 -7.19 9.65 12.49
CA MET A 16 -6.51 8.81 11.49
C MET A 16 -5.18 9.41 11.05
N ARG A 17 -5.07 10.72 10.93
CA ARG A 17 -3.82 11.40 10.62
C ARG A 17 -2.84 11.30 11.78
N TYR A 18 -3.30 11.39 13.02
CA TYR A 18 -2.48 11.16 14.20
C TYR A 18 -1.99 9.71 14.29
N ARG A 19 -2.88 8.73 14.01
CA ARG A 19 -2.50 7.31 13.89
C ARG A 19 -1.38 7.10 12.86
N PHE A 20 -1.45 7.78 11.72
CA PHE A 20 -0.38 7.76 10.71
C PHE A 20 0.93 8.32 11.27
N LYS A 21 0.89 9.41 12.04
CA LYS A 21 2.10 9.97 12.69
C LYS A 21 2.72 9.00 13.70
N LEU A 22 1.91 8.34 14.53
CA LEU A 22 2.41 7.31 15.44
C LEU A 22 3.10 6.17 14.68
N THR A 23 2.54 5.73 13.55
CA THR A 23 3.16 4.72 12.69
C THR A 23 4.50 5.20 12.11
N CYS A 24 4.62 6.48 11.75
CA CYS A 24 5.89 7.07 11.31
C CYS A 24 6.93 7.10 12.44
N PHE A 25 6.53 7.45 13.67
CA PHE A 25 7.43 7.42 14.84
C PHE A 25 7.91 6.00 15.13
N MET A 26 7.03 5.00 15.12
CA MET A 26 7.41 3.59 15.27
C MET A 26 8.41 3.16 14.20
N SER A 27 8.22 3.56 12.94
CA SER A 27 9.16 3.27 11.85
C SER A 27 10.52 3.96 12.08
N SER A 28 10.52 5.16 12.65
CA SER A 28 11.75 5.87 13.01
C SER A 28 12.51 5.14 14.11
N GLU A 29 11.80 4.61 15.12
CA GLU A 29 12.45 3.81 16.17
C GLU A 29 13.02 2.48 15.64
N LYS A 30 12.31 1.83 14.70
CA LYS A 30 12.85 0.64 14.01
C LYS A 30 14.18 0.96 13.31
N ASN A 31 14.25 2.07 12.60
CA ASN A 31 15.47 2.50 11.92
C ASN A 31 16.59 2.83 12.92
N ARG A 32 16.27 3.50 14.06
CA ARG A 32 17.25 3.80 15.11
C ARG A 32 17.82 2.55 15.74
N LEU A 33 16.96 1.57 16.05
CA LEU A 33 17.38 0.27 16.57
C LEU A 33 18.32 -0.42 15.58
N GLN A 34 17.94 -0.51 14.32
CA GLN A 34 18.76 -1.12 13.28
C GLN A 34 20.12 -0.44 13.13
N ASN A 35 20.15 0.90 13.11
CA ASN A 35 21.40 1.66 13.04
C ASN A 35 22.29 1.41 14.26
N CYS A 36 21.71 1.34 15.46
CA CYS A 36 22.44 1.05 16.69
C CYS A 36 23.07 -0.35 16.67
N LEU A 37 22.32 -1.35 16.22
CA LEU A 37 22.81 -2.72 16.04
C LEU A 37 23.93 -2.78 15.00
N THR A 38 23.78 -2.09 13.86
CA THR A 38 24.80 -2.03 12.81
C THR A 38 26.11 -1.44 13.31
N VAL A 39 26.07 -0.37 14.10
CA VAL A 39 27.28 0.24 14.73
C VAL A 39 27.97 -0.75 15.67
N SER A 40 27.21 -1.65 16.30
CA SER A 40 27.72 -2.71 17.18
C SER A 40 28.13 -4.00 16.44
N ASN A 41 28.20 -3.97 15.11
CA ASN A 41 28.44 -5.11 14.21
C ASN A 41 27.39 -6.22 14.34
N ILE A 42 26.19 -5.92 14.82
CA ILE A 42 25.08 -6.88 14.91
C ILE A 42 24.14 -6.66 13.72
N GLN A 43 24.06 -7.65 12.83
CA GLN A 43 23.38 -7.54 11.55
C GLN A 43 22.06 -8.33 11.51
N LEU A 44 21.28 -8.33 12.57
CA LEU A 44 19.99 -9.04 12.64
C LEU A 44 19.05 -8.72 11.46
N ALA A 45 19.01 -7.48 11.01
CA ALA A 45 18.17 -7.06 9.90
C ALA A 45 18.56 -7.64 8.52
N SER A 46 19.77 -8.19 8.37
CA SER A 46 20.17 -8.90 7.14
C SER A 46 19.54 -10.29 7.04
N VAL A 47 19.24 -10.91 8.19
CA VAL A 47 18.69 -12.28 8.27
C VAL A 47 17.17 -12.27 8.50
N VAL A 48 16.67 -11.32 9.31
CA VAL A 48 15.25 -11.22 9.68
C VAL A 48 14.55 -10.08 8.94
N SER A 49 13.30 -10.29 8.55
CA SER A 49 12.50 -9.25 7.90
C SER A 49 11.98 -8.17 8.86
N ASP A 50 11.80 -8.48 10.14
CA ASP A 50 11.37 -7.54 11.17
C ASP A 50 12.19 -7.72 12.46
N PRO A 51 13.09 -6.78 12.78
CA PRO A 51 13.87 -6.79 14.02
C PRO A 51 13.02 -6.66 15.29
N PHE A 52 11.75 -6.21 15.17
CA PHE A 52 10.78 -6.17 16.26
C PHE A 52 9.85 -7.40 16.30
N GLY A 53 10.10 -8.40 15.46
CA GLY A 53 9.40 -9.69 15.55
C GLY A 53 9.74 -10.44 16.83
N LYS A 54 8.85 -11.33 17.29
CA LYS A 54 8.96 -12.02 18.58
C LYS A 54 10.30 -12.71 18.82
N SER A 55 10.82 -13.44 17.83
CA SER A 55 12.12 -14.11 17.96
C SER A 55 13.29 -13.13 18.00
N SER A 56 13.25 -12.09 17.15
CA SER A 56 14.28 -11.04 17.14
C SER A 56 14.32 -10.27 18.45
N GLN A 57 13.16 -9.99 19.05
CA GLN A 57 13.08 -9.32 20.35
C GLN A 57 13.66 -10.19 21.47
N ARG A 58 13.41 -11.50 21.47
CA ARG A 58 14.02 -12.41 22.45
C ARG A 58 15.55 -12.46 22.34
N ILE A 59 16.07 -12.50 21.10
CA ILE A 59 17.52 -12.45 20.88
C ILE A 59 18.07 -11.12 21.38
N LEU A 60 17.40 -10.00 21.04
CA LEU A 60 17.81 -8.67 21.50
C LEU A 60 17.76 -8.53 23.02
N ASP A 61 16.73 -9.07 23.68
CA ASP A 61 16.64 -9.07 25.14
C ASP A 61 17.79 -9.83 25.75
N LYS A 62 18.14 -10.99 25.19
CA LYS A 62 19.27 -11.79 25.66
C LYS A 62 20.61 -11.05 25.53
N ILE A 63 20.83 -10.39 24.39
CA ILE A 63 22.00 -9.53 24.19
C ILE A 63 22.05 -8.39 25.22
N LEU A 64 20.88 -7.76 25.52
CA LEU A 64 20.81 -6.64 26.45
C LEU A 64 20.88 -7.04 27.92
N GLU A 65 20.66 -8.32 28.26
CA GLU A 65 20.93 -8.88 29.60
C GLU A 65 22.44 -8.96 29.89
N ASN A 66 23.24 -9.38 28.90
CA ASN A 66 24.69 -9.47 29.02
C ASN A 66 25.36 -8.93 27.73
N PRO A 67 25.55 -7.61 27.60
CA PRO A 67 26.11 -7.00 26.40
C PRO A 67 27.56 -7.43 26.08
N ASP A 68 28.32 -7.87 27.07
CA ASP A 68 29.71 -8.28 26.93
C ASP A 68 29.85 -9.72 26.40
N ASP A 69 28.77 -10.50 26.39
CA ASP A 69 28.75 -11.88 25.93
C ASP A 69 27.61 -12.11 24.96
N THR A 70 27.94 -12.18 23.66
CA THR A 70 27.02 -12.50 22.58
C THR A 70 27.03 -13.97 22.19
N SER A 71 27.86 -14.80 22.87
CA SER A 71 28.03 -16.25 22.63
C SER A 71 27.04 -17.10 23.41
N PHE A 72 25.73 -16.90 23.19
CA PHE A 72 24.67 -17.69 23.81
C PHE A 72 23.90 -18.53 22.78
N ASP A 73 23.28 -19.61 23.26
CA ASP A 73 22.43 -20.45 22.39
C ASP A 73 21.17 -19.70 21.95
N ILE A 74 21.02 -19.51 20.63
CA ILE A 74 19.88 -18.82 20.01
C ILE A 74 18.72 -19.77 19.75
N GLU A 75 18.96 -21.09 19.64
CA GLU A 75 17.94 -22.05 19.22
C GLU A 75 16.66 -22.00 20.07
N PRO A 76 16.71 -21.86 21.43
CA PRO A 76 15.51 -21.75 22.25
C PRO A 76 14.71 -20.46 22.04
N LEU A 77 15.36 -19.42 21.51
CA LEU A 77 14.76 -18.08 21.34
C LEU A 77 13.98 -17.93 20.05
N ILE A 78 14.20 -18.82 19.08
CA ILE A 78 13.65 -18.73 17.74
C ILE A 78 12.58 -19.79 17.47
N HIS A 79 11.62 -19.46 16.59
CA HIS A 79 10.52 -20.34 16.21
C HIS A 79 10.34 -20.49 14.71
N GLY A 80 9.75 -21.62 14.30
CA GLY A 80 9.27 -21.86 12.95
C GLY A 80 10.36 -21.75 11.87
N SER A 81 10.11 -20.92 10.87
CA SER A 81 11.00 -20.76 9.73
C SER A 81 12.38 -20.18 10.07
N MET A 82 12.54 -19.53 11.24
CA MET A 82 13.81 -18.98 11.67
C MET A 82 14.81 -20.06 12.09
N LYS A 83 14.36 -21.25 12.51
CA LYS A 83 15.26 -22.38 12.82
C LYS A 83 16.15 -22.76 11.65
N LYS A 84 15.65 -22.65 10.42
CA LYS A 84 16.42 -22.91 9.19
C LYS A 84 17.55 -21.91 8.96
N LYS A 85 17.52 -20.76 9.64
CA LYS A 85 18.49 -19.66 9.56
C LYS A 85 19.38 -19.56 10.80
N LEU A 86 19.41 -20.59 11.62
CA LEU A 86 20.20 -20.58 12.86
C LEU A 86 21.67 -20.21 12.63
N PRO A 87 22.41 -20.84 11.67
CA PRO A 87 23.81 -20.47 11.43
C PRO A 87 24.00 -19.02 10.96
N GLU A 88 23.06 -18.50 10.16
CA GLU A 88 23.09 -17.11 9.72
C GLU A 88 22.81 -16.14 10.87
N LEU A 89 21.95 -16.54 11.81
CA LEU A 89 21.62 -15.73 13.00
C LEU A 89 22.79 -15.70 14.00
N GLU A 90 23.48 -16.81 14.20
CA GLU A 90 24.69 -16.88 15.05
C GLU A 90 25.76 -15.91 14.52
N LEU A 91 26.03 -15.94 13.21
CA LEU A 91 26.94 -14.99 12.59
C LEU A 91 26.45 -13.54 12.66
N ALA A 92 25.13 -13.32 12.58
CA ALA A 92 24.55 -11.99 12.59
C ALA A 92 24.59 -11.30 13.96
N ILE A 93 24.76 -12.04 15.05
CA ILE A 93 24.89 -11.49 16.41
C ILE A 93 26.34 -11.44 16.90
N ASP A 94 27.30 -11.90 16.11
CA ASP A 94 28.73 -11.83 16.41
C ASP A 94 29.21 -10.37 16.32
N GLY A 95 28.98 -9.64 17.40
CA GLY A 95 29.29 -8.22 17.52
C GLY A 95 29.56 -7.81 18.96
N PHE A 96 29.83 -6.52 19.14
CA PHE A 96 30.14 -5.97 20.47
C PHE A 96 29.25 -4.76 20.75
N ILE A 97 28.53 -4.78 21.88
CA ILE A 97 27.68 -3.67 22.33
C ILE A 97 28.31 -3.00 23.53
N THR A 98 28.68 -1.72 23.40
CA THR A 98 29.13 -0.94 24.55
C THR A 98 27.95 -0.68 25.51
N PRO A 99 28.26 -0.43 26.83
CA PRO A 99 27.22 -0.09 27.81
C PRO A 99 26.32 1.07 27.39
N GLU A 100 26.89 2.08 26.70
CA GLU A 100 26.15 3.26 26.20
C GLU A 100 25.18 2.85 25.07
N GLN A 101 25.62 1.98 24.17
CA GLN A 101 24.76 1.47 23.09
C GLN A 101 23.67 0.55 23.66
N ALA A 102 23.98 -0.29 24.64
CA ALA A 102 22.97 -1.11 25.33
C ALA A 102 21.93 -0.23 26.04
N GLY A 103 22.36 0.83 26.74
CA GLY A 103 21.49 1.81 27.36
C GLY A 103 20.56 2.48 26.32
N LYS A 104 21.13 2.92 25.20
CA LYS A 104 20.36 3.53 24.08
C LYS A 104 19.36 2.55 23.48
N LEU A 105 19.73 1.30 23.26
CA LEU A 105 18.82 0.26 22.74
C LEU A 105 17.64 0.00 23.67
N LYS A 106 17.87 -0.05 25.00
CA LYS A 106 16.81 -0.17 26.01
C LYS A 106 15.82 1.00 25.94
N VAL A 107 16.31 2.23 25.78
CA VAL A 107 15.46 3.44 25.61
C VAL A 107 14.64 3.36 24.32
N ILE A 108 15.26 3.01 23.18
CA ILE A 108 14.57 2.86 21.88
C ILE A 108 13.47 1.80 21.97
N LYS A 109 13.77 0.65 22.58
CA LYS A 109 12.80 -0.44 22.74
C LYS A 109 11.60 0.01 23.56
N LYS A 110 11.84 0.61 24.74
CA LYS A 110 10.77 1.12 25.61
C LYS A 110 9.91 2.18 24.91
N HIS A 111 10.54 3.11 24.21
CA HIS A 111 9.79 4.12 23.44
C HIS A 111 8.94 3.49 22.32
N PHE A 112 9.45 2.45 21.65
CA PHE A 112 8.66 1.74 20.65
C PHE A 112 7.42 1.05 21.26
N GLU A 113 7.59 0.37 22.41
CA GLU A 113 6.50 -0.27 23.16
C GLU A 113 5.45 0.75 23.63
N ASP A 114 5.89 1.90 24.13
CA ASP A 114 5.00 3.02 24.49
C ASP A 114 4.21 3.53 23.27
N LEU A 115 4.86 3.72 22.14
CA LEU A 115 4.20 4.13 20.90
C LEU A 115 3.16 3.09 20.42
N GLU A 116 3.46 1.80 20.54
CA GLU A 116 2.54 0.72 20.18
C GLU A 116 1.30 0.73 21.09
N SER A 117 1.48 0.89 22.40
CA SER A 117 0.40 1.02 23.39
C SER A 117 -0.48 2.24 23.07
N ARG A 118 0.12 3.42 22.87
CA ARG A 118 -0.61 4.66 22.53
C ARG A 118 -1.38 4.54 21.22
N LYS A 119 -0.78 3.89 20.24
CA LYS A 119 -1.47 3.61 18.97
C LYS A 119 -2.66 2.69 19.17
N ALA A 120 -2.56 1.66 20.00
CA ALA A 120 -3.69 0.77 20.30
C ALA A 120 -4.83 1.48 21.05
N GLU A 121 -4.52 2.39 21.98
CA GLU A 121 -5.50 3.26 22.65
C GLU A 121 -6.25 4.15 21.62
N LEU A 122 -5.49 4.81 20.74
CA LEU A 122 -6.04 5.64 19.67
C LEU A 122 -6.93 4.83 18.71
N GLU A 123 -6.53 3.61 18.37
CA GLU A 123 -7.27 2.71 17.48
C GLU A 123 -8.65 2.35 18.07
N LYS A 124 -8.77 2.20 19.39
CA LYS A 124 -10.07 2.00 20.08
C LYS A 124 -10.99 3.21 19.89
N LEU A 125 -10.46 4.43 20.06
CA LEU A 125 -11.24 5.66 19.85
C LEU A 125 -11.68 5.79 18.38
N ILE A 126 -10.80 5.49 17.43
CA ILE A 126 -11.12 5.51 16.01
C ILE A 126 -12.25 4.52 15.68
N LEU A 127 -12.19 3.29 16.21
CA LEU A 127 -13.21 2.29 15.97
C LEU A 127 -14.57 2.69 16.56
N ALA A 128 -14.59 3.28 17.75
CA ALA A 128 -15.81 3.79 18.37
C ALA A 128 -16.44 4.92 17.53
N LEU A 129 -15.63 5.89 17.09
CA LEU A 129 -16.10 7.01 16.27
C LEU A 129 -16.53 6.59 14.87
N ALA A 130 -15.94 5.52 14.32
CA ALA A 130 -16.28 4.98 13.01
C ALA A 130 -17.51 4.06 13.02
N SER A 131 -18.03 3.65 14.19
CA SER A 131 -19.12 2.68 14.31
C SER A 131 -20.44 3.10 13.60
N PRO A 132 -20.84 4.37 13.53
CA PRO A 132 -22.02 4.78 12.76
C PRO A 132 -21.94 4.51 11.27
N TYR A 133 -20.73 4.35 10.73
CA TYR A 133 -20.44 4.13 9.31
C TYR A 133 -20.17 2.67 8.95
N GLN A 134 -20.65 1.72 9.80
CA GLN A 134 -20.33 0.30 9.60
C GLN A 134 -20.81 -0.22 8.23
N GLN A 135 -21.97 0.23 7.74
CA GLN A 135 -22.49 -0.17 6.43
C GLN A 135 -21.54 0.26 5.28
N GLU A 136 -21.08 1.50 5.31
CA GLU A 136 -20.16 2.03 4.32
C GLU A 136 -18.78 1.34 4.41
N LEU A 137 -18.34 1.04 5.63
CA LEU A 137 -17.09 0.28 5.84
C LEU A 137 -17.20 -1.11 5.25
N ASP A 138 -18.29 -1.83 5.49
CA ASP A 138 -18.51 -3.17 4.96
C ASP A 138 -18.55 -3.16 3.43
N LEU A 139 -19.18 -2.16 2.82
CA LEU A 139 -19.18 -1.96 1.37
C LEU A 139 -17.75 -1.73 0.84
N ILE A 140 -16.95 -0.88 1.47
CA ILE A 140 -15.55 -0.62 1.06
C ILE A 140 -14.71 -1.89 1.19
N LEU A 141 -14.93 -2.69 2.24
CA LEU A 141 -14.19 -3.94 2.46
C LEU A 141 -14.44 -5.01 1.38
N THR A 142 -15.51 -4.89 0.57
CA THR A 142 -15.72 -5.73 -0.61
C THR A 142 -14.75 -5.43 -1.73
N ALA A 143 -14.19 -4.22 -1.78
CA ALA A 143 -13.29 -3.81 -2.84
C ALA A 143 -11.90 -4.48 -2.73
N PRO A 144 -11.22 -4.73 -3.87
CA PRO A 144 -9.89 -5.33 -3.91
C PRO A 144 -8.88 -4.54 -3.08
N SER A 145 -8.13 -5.23 -2.21
CA SER A 145 -7.09 -4.67 -1.29
C SER A 145 -7.60 -3.86 -0.10
N PHE A 146 -8.90 -3.72 0.10
CA PHE A 146 -9.46 -3.00 1.26
C PHE A 146 -9.89 -3.94 2.40
N LYS A 147 -9.12 -5.00 2.67
CA LYS A 147 -9.45 -5.99 3.72
C LYS A 147 -9.19 -5.51 5.14
N ASN A 148 -8.40 -4.45 5.32
CA ASN A 148 -8.08 -3.90 6.63
C ASN A 148 -9.07 -2.79 6.98
N LYS A 149 -9.74 -2.92 8.13
CA LYS A 149 -10.73 -1.96 8.61
C LYS A 149 -10.18 -0.54 8.72
N PHE A 150 -8.94 -0.37 9.19
CA PHE A 150 -8.31 0.95 9.28
C PHE A 150 -8.01 1.55 7.90
N THR A 151 -7.77 0.74 6.87
CA THR A 151 -7.67 1.23 5.50
C THR A 151 -9.00 1.79 5.01
N ALA A 152 -10.11 1.09 5.26
CA ALA A 152 -11.46 1.55 4.91
C ALA A 152 -11.83 2.82 5.69
N ILE A 153 -11.56 2.87 7.00
CA ILE A 153 -11.77 4.06 7.84
C ILE A 153 -10.93 5.24 7.32
N GLY A 154 -9.67 4.99 6.91
CA GLY A 154 -8.82 6.01 6.31
C GLY A 154 -9.41 6.62 5.03
N ILE A 155 -10.05 5.82 4.20
CA ILE A 155 -10.77 6.32 3.03
C ILE A 155 -11.95 7.20 3.45
N ILE A 156 -12.86 6.70 4.31
CA ILE A 156 -14.03 7.46 4.77
C ILE A 156 -13.60 8.77 5.46
N SER A 157 -12.57 8.73 6.28
CA SER A 157 -12.08 9.91 6.99
C SER A 157 -11.61 11.02 6.06
N GLU A 158 -11.07 10.67 4.89
CA GLU A 158 -10.58 11.66 3.91
C GLU A 158 -11.68 12.14 2.94
N ILE A 159 -12.53 11.24 2.43
CA ILE A 159 -13.52 11.59 1.40
C ILE A 159 -14.95 11.74 1.93
N GLY A 160 -15.22 11.30 3.17
CA GLY A 160 -16.59 11.18 3.69
C GLY A 160 -17.34 9.99 3.10
N VAL A 161 -18.62 9.91 3.41
CA VAL A 161 -19.52 8.87 2.87
C VAL A 161 -20.53 9.45 1.87
N ASN A 162 -20.78 10.77 1.92
CA ASN A 162 -21.67 11.44 0.97
C ASN A 162 -20.90 11.78 -0.31
N MET A 163 -21.21 11.07 -1.38
CA MET A 163 -20.57 11.28 -2.69
C MET A 163 -21.17 12.44 -3.49
N GLU A 164 -22.24 13.08 -3.03
CA GLU A 164 -22.78 14.30 -3.67
C GLU A 164 -21.83 15.49 -3.50
N ALA A 165 -20.94 15.45 -2.50
CA ALA A 165 -19.85 16.42 -2.34
C ALA A 165 -18.91 16.47 -3.55
N PHE A 166 -18.90 15.45 -4.39
CA PHE A 166 -18.09 15.38 -5.60
C PHE A 166 -18.97 15.21 -6.83
N PRO A 167 -18.95 16.16 -7.80
CA PRO A 167 -19.80 16.10 -8.99
C PRO A 167 -19.62 14.81 -9.80
N SER A 168 -18.43 14.19 -9.73
CA SER A 168 -18.16 12.88 -10.35
C SER A 168 -16.92 12.21 -9.75
N ALA A 169 -16.75 10.92 -10.02
CA ALA A 169 -15.54 10.19 -9.70
C ALA A 169 -14.26 10.83 -10.29
N LYS A 170 -14.37 11.54 -11.42
CA LYS A 170 -13.24 12.27 -12.02
C LYS A 170 -12.79 13.43 -11.14
N HIS A 171 -13.75 14.18 -10.56
CA HIS A 171 -13.46 15.29 -9.64
C HIS A 171 -12.82 14.76 -8.34
N LEU A 172 -13.36 13.68 -7.78
CA LEU A 172 -12.75 13.01 -6.63
C LEU A 172 -11.30 12.56 -6.90
N CYS A 173 -11.04 11.92 -8.07
CA CYS A 173 -9.70 11.51 -8.46
C CYS A 173 -8.74 12.70 -8.66
N SER A 174 -9.24 13.83 -9.15
CA SER A 174 -8.46 15.08 -9.29
C SER A 174 -8.13 15.65 -7.92
N TRP A 175 -9.12 15.74 -7.03
CA TRP A 175 -8.94 16.19 -5.65
C TRP A 175 -7.93 15.31 -4.89
N ALA A 176 -7.99 13.99 -5.08
CA ALA A 176 -7.03 13.04 -4.48
C ALA A 176 -5.63 13.08 -5.12
N GLY A 177 -5.40 13.92 -6.12
CA GLY A 177 -4.11 14.02 -6.79
C GLY A 177 -3.71 12.81 -7.62
N LEU A 178 -4.69 12.06 -8.15
CA LEU A 178 -4.48 10.87 -9.00
C LEU A 178 -4.63 11.16 -10.50
N THR A 179 -4.75 12.44 -10.86
CA THR A 179 -4.81 12.88 -12.26
C THR A 179 -3.55 13.70 -12.60
N PRO A 180 -3.09 13.65 -13.85
CA PRO A 180 -2.02 14.54 -14.30
C PRO A 180 -2.46 16.00 -14.17
N THR A 181 -1.54 16.87 -13.79
CA THR A 181 -1.76 18.32 -13.85
C THR A 181 -1.64 18.78 -15.31
N ASN A 182 -2.48 19.73 -15.71
CA ASN A 182 -2.33 20.41 -16.97
C ASN A 182 -1.33 21.56 -16.81
N ASN A 183 -0.04 21.25 -16.99
CA ASN A 183 1.02 22.25 -16.97
C ASN A 183 1.48 22.53 -18.41
N GLU A 184 0.68 23.28 -19.12
CA GLU A 184 0.89 23.67 -20.51
C GLU A 184 0.95 25.20 -20.59
N SER A 185 1.94 25.74 -21.29
CA SER A 185 2.09 27.16 -21.55
C SER A 185 2.52 27.34 -23.01
N ALA A 186 1.80 28.17 -23.75
CA ALA A 186 2.04 28.45 -25.18
C ALA A 186 2.15 27.17 -26.04
N GLY A 187 1.22 26.21 -25.84
CA GLY A 187 1.19 24.93 -26.56
C GLY A 187 2.27 23.92 -26.17
N LYS A 188 3.18 24.27 -25.26
CA LYS A 188 4.24 23.35 -24.78
C LYS A 188 3.89 22.75 -23.42
N LYS A 189 3.77 21.40 -23.38
CA LYS A 189 3.59 20.66 -22.12
C LYS A 189 4.87 20.65 -21.30
N LYS A 190 4.87 21.35 -20.16
CA LYS A 190 6.01 21.42 -19.24
C LYS A 190 6.10 20.20 -18.33
N SER A 191 4.99 19.62 -17.89
CA SER A 191 4.96 18.45 -17.00
C SER A 191 3.65 17.70 -17.09
N VAL A 192 3.72 16.36 -16.98
CA VAL A 192 2.58 15.44 -16.85
C VAL A 192 2.55 14.77 -15.47
N ARG A 193 3.22 15.37 -14.48
CA ARG A 193 3.23 14.85 -13.11
C ARG A 193 1.86 15.00 -12.49
N VAL A 194 1.50 14.08 -11.61
CA VAL A 194 0.30 14.21 -10.77
C VAL A 194 0.49 15.35 -9.76
N SER A 195 -0.63 15.98 -9.34
CA SER A 195 -0.60 17.07 -8.37
C SER A 195 -0.07 16.60 -7.02
N LYS A 196 0.35 17.55 -6.16
CA LYS A 196 0.73 17.28 -4.77
C LYS A 196 -0.47 17.10 -3.84
N ALA A 197 -1.71 17.25 -4.34
CA ALA A 197 -2.94 17.06 -3.59
C ALA A 197 -3.07 15.62 -3.03
N GLY A 198 -3.98 15.45 -2.06
CA GLY A 198 -4.28 14.14 -1.50
C GLY A 198 -3.14 13.53 -0.69
N CYS A 199 -2.42 14.32 0.11
CA CYS A 199 -1.20 13.89 0.83
C CYS A 199 -1.39 12.67 1.75
N TYR A 200 -2.60 12.40 2.23
CA TYR A 200 -2.91 11.22 3.04
C TYR A 200 -3.62 10.12 2.23
N ILE A 201 -4.61 10.47 1.41
CA ILE A 201 -5.38 9.49 0.64
C ILE A 201 -4.57 8.88 -0.51
N LYS A 202 -3.76 9.67 -1.22
CA LYS A 202 -2.98 9.18 -2.35
C LYS A 202 -1.97 8.09 -1.96
N PRO A 203 -1.13 8.25 -0.91
CA PRO A 203 -0.24 7.17 -0.46
C PRO A 203 -1.00 5.90 -0.06
N LEU A 204 -2.14 6.05 0.64
CA LEU A 204 -2.99 4.92 1.03
C LEU A 204 -3.49 4.14 -0.20
N LEU A 205 -4.02 4.83 -1.21
CA LEU A 205 -4.48 4.21 -2.46
C LEU A 205 -3.33 3.62 -3.28
N VAL A 206 -2.15 4.23 -3.28
CA VAL A 206 -0.95 3.68 -3.92
C VAL A 206 -0.51 2.39 -3.22
N GLN A 207 -0.58 2.33 -1.91
CA GLN A 207 -0.30 1.11 -1.15
C GLN A 207 -1.29 -0.01 -1.49
N CYS A 208 -2.60 0.30 -1.55
CA CYS A 208 -3.63 -0.64 -1.98
C CYS A 208 -3.41 -1.11 -3.42
N ALA A 209 -3.04 -0.19 -4.33
CA ALA A 209 -2.73 -0.53 -5.71
C ALA A 209 -1.52 -1.47 -5.83
N ASN A 210 -0.44 -1.23 -5.08
CA ASN A 210 0.71 -2.12 -5.03
C ASN A 210 0.37 -3.50 -4.46
N SER A 211 -0.54 -3.58 -3.51
CA SER A 211 -1.02 -4.85 -2.95
C SER A 211 -1.85 -5.64 -3.97
N VAL A 212 -2.85 -5.00 -4.61
CA VAL A 212 -3.76 -5.70 -5.52
C VAL A 212 -3.08 -6.23 -6.78
N VAL A 213 -2.09 -5.52 -7.33
CA VAL A 213 -1.39 -5.97 -8.55
C VAL A 213 -0.48 -7.17 -8.32
N LYS A 214 -0.15 -7.47 -7.05
CA LYS A 214 0.58 -8.68 -6.65
C LYS A 214 -0.35 -9.85 -6.32
N SER A 215 -1.65 -9.58 -6.11
CA SER A 215 -2.63 -10.58 -5.73
C SER A 215 -3.06 -11.41 -6.94
N GLU A 216 -3.14 -12.73 -6.78
CA GLU A 216 -3.68 -13.66 -7.79
C GLU A 216 -5.22 -13.65 -7.82
N LYS A 217 -5.87 -13.12 -6.77
CA LYS A 217 -7.34 -13.08 -6.66
C LYS A 217 -8.02 -12.10 -7.63
N HIS A 218 -7.24 -11.16 -8.21
CA HIS A 218 -7.76 -10.11 -9.10
C HIS A 218 -6.94 -10.04 -10.40
N PRO A 219 -7.00 -11.10 -11.24
CA PRO A 219 -6.23 -11.19 -12.47
C PRO A 219 -6.54 -10.06 -13.46
N GLU A 220 -7.80 -9.57 -13.49
CA GLU A 220 -8.24 -8.45 -14.32
C GLU A 220 -7.46 -7.18 -14.02
N ILE A 221 -7.24 -6.87 -12.72
CA ILE A 221 -6.49 -5.69 -12.30
C ILE A 221 -5.00 -5.87 -12.59
N ARG A 222 -4.45 -7.06 -12.31
CA ARG A 222 -3.05 -7.41 -12.59
C ARG A 222 -2.76 -7.30 -14.09
N ASN A 223 -3.61 -7.84 -14.96
CA ASN A 223 -3.44 -7.78 -16.42
C ASN A 223 -3.48 -6.34 -16.92
N ARG A 224 -4.41 -5.52 -16.41
CA ARG A 224 -4.46 -4.09 -16.73
C ARG A 224 -3.18 -3.37 -16.29
N TYR A 225 -2.69 -3.65 -15.09
CA TYR A 225 -1.42 -3.09 -14.62
C TYR A 225 -0.24 -3.49 -15.52
N LEU A 226 -0.11 -4.77 -15.90
CA LEU A 226 0.98 -5.25 -16.75
C LEU A 226 0.97 -4.57 -18.12
N ARG A 227 -0.20 -4.41 -18.75
CA ARG A 227 -0.36 -3.67 -20.02
C ARG A 227 0.07 -2.21 -19.88
N LEU A 228 -0.33 -1.54 -18.80
CA LEU A 228 0.05 -0.15 -18.53
C LEU A 228 1.54 -0.02 -18.23
N ARG A 229 2.10 -0.94 -17.42
CA ARG A 229 3.51 -0.96 -17.04
C ARG A 229 4.41 -1.08 -18.27
N LYS A 230 4.08 -1.95 -19.24
CA LYS A 230 4.84 -2.13 -20.48
C LYS A 230 4.97 -0.82 -21.28
N ARG A 231 3.92 0.01 -21.32
CA ARG A 231 3.88 1.26 -22.11
C ARG A 231 4.35 2.50 -21.36
N ARG A 232 4.10 2.59 -20.04
CA ARG A 232 4.24 3.83 -19.26
C ARG A 232 5.14 3.71 -18.03
N GLY A 233 5.64 2.51 -17.74
CA GLY A 233 6.46 2.20 -16.57
C GLY A 233 5.63 2.02 -15.28
N HIS A 234 6.30 1.51 -14.24
CA HIS A 234 5.67 1.12 -12.97
C HIS A 234 4.92 2.27 -12.29
N LYS A 235 5.59 3.42 -12.08
CA LYS A 235 5.03 4.54 -11.31
C LYS A 235 3.71 5.05 -11.90
N LYS A 236 3.65 5.23 -13.23
CA LYS A 236 2.43 5.69 -13.91
C LYS A 236 1.33 4.63 -13.91
N ALA A 237 1.69 3.35 -14.06
CA ALA A 237 0.75 2.24 -14.00
C ALA A 237 0.10 2.12 -12.62
N ILE A 238 0.85 2.23 -11.52
CA ILE A 238 0.31 2.18 -10.16
C ILE A 238 -0.65 3.35 -9.89
N ILE A 239 -0.33 4.56 -10.32
CA ILE A 239 -1.26 5.70 -10.19
C ILE A 239 -2.57 5.45 -10.97
N ALA A 240 -2.50 4.84 -12.15
CA ALA A 240 -3.69 4.49 -12.91
C ALA A 240 -4.55 3.43 -12.20
N ILE A 241 -3.93 2.43 -11.55
CA ILE A 241 -4.65 1.44 -10.73
C ILE A 241 -5.23 2.11 -9.47
N ALA A 242 -4.48 2.96 -8.78
CA ALA A 242 -4.98 3.71 -7.62
C ALA A 242 -6.20 4.57 -7.98
N ARG A 243 -6.17 5.25 -9.15
CA ARG A 243 -7.32 5.99 -9.68
C ARG A 243 -8.51 5.08 -9.96
N MET A 244 -8.29 3.89 -10.53
CA MET A 244 -9.34 2.91 -10.79
C MET A 244 -9.98 2.45 -9.47
N LEU A 245 -9.19 2.15 -8.44
CA LEU A 245 -9.68 1.78 -7.12
C LEU A 245 -10.54 2.90 -6.51
N LEU A 246 -10.08 4.15 -6.56
CA LEU A 246 -10.86 5.29 -6.05
C LEU A 246 -12.16 5.51 -6.82
N THR A 247 -12.16 5.30 -8.14
CA THR A 247 -13.39 5.34 -8.95
C THR A 247 -14.38 4.24 -8.52
N ALA A 248 -13.88 3.04 -8.22
CA ALA A 248 -14.71 1.96 -7.70
C ALA A 248 -15.33 2.33 -6.35
N LEU A 249 -14.53 2.86 -5.42
CA LEU A 249 -15.01 3.31 -4.10
C LEU A 249 -16.06 4.42 -4.21
N TYR A 250 -15.87 5.38 -5.13
CA TYR A 250 -16.89 6.40 -5.40
C TYR A 250 -18.23 5.79 -5.80
N ASN A 251 -18.23 4.82 -6.71
CA ASN A 251 -19.46 4.18 -7.18
C ASN A 251 -20.09 3.29 -6.09
N ILE A 252 -19.27 2.54 -5.33
CA ILE A 252 -19.71 1.74 -4.20
C ILE A 252 -20.46 2.60 -3.16
N LEU A 253 -19.86 3.73 -2.76
CA LEU A 253 -20.44 4.62 -1.77
C LEU A 253 -21.66 5.39 -2.32
N LYS A 254 -21.63 5.77 -3.59
CA LYS A 254 -22.74 6.49 -4.24
C LYS A 254 -23.97 5.62 -4.43
N ASN A 255 -23.78 4.40 -4.93
CA ASN A 255 -24.87 3.49 -5.26
C ASN A 255 -25.27 2.62 -4.05
N LYS A 256 -24.47 2.61 -2.96
CA LYS A 256 -24.65 1.70 -1.80
C LYS A 256 -24.62 0.22 -2.21
N GLU A 257 -23.80 -0.15 -3.18
CA GLU A 257 -23.66 -1.49 -3.72
C GLU A 257 -22.23 -2.04 -3.49
N PRO A 258 -22.08 -3.36 -3.26
CA PRO A 258 -20.76 -3.97 -3.11
C PRO A 258 -19.95 -3.90 -4.41
N TYR A 259 -18.64 -4.11 -4.30
CA TYR A 259 -17.76 -4.17 -5.48
C TYR A 259 -18.19 -5.27 -6.44
N ASN A 260 -18.36 -4.91 -7.71
CA ASN A 260 -18.69 -5.85 -8.79
C ASN A 260 -17.54 -5.92 -9.80
N ALA A 261 -16.83 -7.06 -9.84
CA ALA A 261 -15.71 -7.29 -10.76
C ALA A 261 -16.15 -7.36 -12.23
N GLU A 262 -17.41 -7.78 -12.51
CA GLU A 262 -17.93 -7.93 -13.87
C GLU A 262 -17.97 -6.61 -14.63
N LEU A 263 -18.20 -5.49 -13.93
CA LEU A 263 -18.20 -4.15 -14.55
C LEU A 263 -16.84 -3.79 -15.17
N TYR A 264 -15.73 -4.32 -14.60
CA TYR A 264 -14.38 -4.10 -15.13
C TYR A 264 -14.04 -5.08 -16.25
N ARG A 265 -14.57 -6.29 -16.25
CA ARG A 265 -14.39 -7.27 -17.32
C ARG A 265 -15.01 -6.79 -18.63
N LYS A 266 -16.19 -6.18 -18.57
CA LYS A 266 -16.88 -5.62 -19.76
C LYS A 266 -16.10 -4.47 -20.41
N SER A 267 -15.36 -3.66 -19.63
CA SER A 267 -14.54 -2.56 -20.17
C SER A 267 -13.22 -3.02 -20.80
N ASP A 268 -12.78 -4.25 -20.50
CA ASP A 268 -11.59 -4.89 -21.07
C ASP A 268 -11.92 -5.76 -22.31
N ALA A 269 -13.21 -5.92 -22.66
CA ALA A 269 -13.59 -6.43 -23.97
C ALA A 269 -12.94 -5.52 -25.00
N LEU A 270 -12.09 -6.09 -25.85
CA LEU A 270 -11.49 -5.39 -26.97
C LEU A 270 -12.60 -4.67 -27.72
N PRO A 271 -12.43 -3.40 -28.10
CA PRO A 271 -13.40 -2.77 -28.98
C PRO A 271 -13.54 -3.66 -30.21
N VAL A 272 -14.76 -4.13 -30.45
CA VAL A 272 -15.14 -5.05 -31.52
C VAL A 272 -14.88 -4.46 -32.91
N ASN A 273 -14.49 -3.20 -32.99
CA ASN A 273 -14.16 -2.47 -34.20
C ASN A 273 -12.70 -1.99 -34.19
N ARG A 274 -11.75 -2.91 -34.30
CA ARG A 274 -10.62 -2.65 -35.19
C ARG A 274 -11.02 -3.22 -36.55
N GLU A 275 -11.35 -2.34 -37.47
CA GLU A 275 -11.28 -2.66 -38.87
C GLU A 275 -9.89 -3.21 -39.13
N ILE A 276 -9.80 -4.52 -39.29
CA ILE A 276 -8.57 -5.20 -39.68
C ILE A 276 -8.36 -4.77 -41.13
N THR A 277 -7.29 -4.05 -41.40
CA THR A 277 -6.96 -3.72 -42.80
C THR A 277 -6.74 -5.02 -43.57
N ILE A 278 -7.06 -4.99 -44.88
CA ILE A 278 -6.93 -6.17 -45.75
C ILE A 278 -5.52 -6.79 -45.61
N GLU A 279 -4.47 -5.97 -45.49
CA GLU A 279 -3.10 -6.42 -45.25
C GLU A 279 -2.92 -7.19 -43.92
N GLN A 280 -3.56 -6.72 -42.85
CA GLN A 280 -3.53 -7.40 -41.56
C GLN A 280 -4.31 -8.72 -41.58
N ALA A 281 -5.43 -8.78 -42.32
CA ALA A 281 -6.20 -10.00 -42.50
C ALA A 281 -5.41 -11.05 -43.29
N ILE A 282 -4.71 -10.63 -44.33
CA ILE A 282 -3.80 -11.46 -45.15
C ILE A 282 -2.67 -12.02 -44.29
N LEU A 283 -2.01 -11.19 -43.50
CA LEU A 283 -0.94 -11.61 -42.60
C LEU A 283 -1.40 -12.62 -41.56
N ILE A 284 -2.58 -12.42 -40.96
CA ILE A 284 -3.17 -13.35 -39.99
C ILE A 284 -3.50 -14.69 -40.66
N ALA A 285 -4.09 -14.68 -41.86
CA ALA A 285 -4.41 -15.89 -42.60
C ALA A 285 -3.16 -16.68 -42.99
N GLN A 286 -2.10 -16.00 -43.46
CA GLN A 286 -0.79 -16.61 -43.75
C GLN A 286 -0.14 -17.22 -42.49
N PHE A 287 -0.23 -16.56 -41.36
CA PHE A 287 0.30 -17.06 -40.09
C PHE A 287 -0.46 -18.30 -39.56
N GLN A 288 -1.72 -18.44 -39.94
CA GLN A 288 -2.56 -19.62 -39.66
C GLN A 288 -2.42 -20.73 -40.73
N GLY A 289 -1.50 -20.57 -41.70
CA GLY A 289 -1.21 -21.59 -42.73
C GLY A 289 -2.12 -21.56 -43.95
N TYR A 290 -2.99 -20.56 -44.12
CA TYR A 290 -3.80 -20.40 -45.33
C TYR A 290 -3.00 -19.83 -46.48
N LYS A 291 -3.12 -20.45 -47.64
CA LYS A 291 -2.54 -19.93 -48.91
C LYS A 291 -3.58 -18.97 -49.54
N ILE A 292 -3.24 -17.70 -49.63
CA ILE A 292 -4.08 -16.69 -50.26
C ILE A 292 -3.70 -16.55 -51.71
N LYS A 293 -4.67 -16.72 -52.64
CA LYS A 293 -4.49 -16.45 -54.07
C LYS A 293 -5.01 -15.04 -54.38
N SER A 294 -4.28 -14.28 -55.20
CA SER A 294 -4.75 -12.99 -55.71
C SER A 294 -5.93 -13.24 -56.65
N ALA A 295 -6.89 -12.33 -56.65
CA ALA A 295 -8.13 -12.43 -57.49
C ALA A 295 -7.88 -12.05 -58.97
N THR A 296 -6.66 -11.93 -59.35
CA THR A 296 -6.26 -11.64 -60.74
C THR A 296 -5.53 -12.84 -61.35
N GLU A 297 -6.34 -13.84 -61.71
CA GLU A 297 -6.13 -14.79 -62.82
C GLU A 297 -7.49 -15.32 -63.26
#